data_aa5a5c893aa4a72f88c802626b76cedd
#
_entry.id   aa5a5c893aa4a72f88c802626b76cedd
#
_cell.length_a   1.000
_cell.length_b   1.000
_cell.length_c   1.000
_cell.angle_alpha   90.00
_cell.angle_beta   90.00
_cell.angle_gamma   90.00
#
_symmetry.space_group_name_H-M   'P 1'
#
loop_
_entity.id
_entity.type
_entity.pdbx_description
1 polymer ?
#
loop_
_entity_poly.entity_id
_entity_poly.type
_entity_poly.pdbx_seq_one_letter_code
_entity_poly.pdbx_strand_id
1 'polypeptide(L)'
;MTFYQELQLSSAGSKQLIKNTTDKKEKRRHILIYNFKVYLVMAFCFALVTLYSMIFGSDNSVAGVVFLLALLVLRQADFGIRTHHGLLCIVGIFAILIVGPRVSNMVSPWAAFVINIVCIFTLMLLGCHNVIMYNHSTFVLGYLLLQGYDVTGRSYYLRVISLLVGMLICMAVFYKNQRKRPYRRHFLDIFREFNIRSARNW
;
A
#
# COMPACT_ATOMS: atom_id res chain seq x y z
N MET A 1 -23.65 -19.20 5.40
CA MET A 1 -22.43 -18.97 4.58
C MET A 1 -21.43 -20.09 4.82
N THR A 2 -20.75 -20.56 3.74
CA THR A 2 -19.67 -21.55 3.88
C THR A 2 -18.40 -20.88 4.40
N PHE A 3 -17.53 -21.63 5.08
CA PHE A 3 -16.24 -21.17 5.60
C PHE A 3 -15.39 -20.46 4.52
N TYR A 4 -15.39 -21.01 3.31
CA TYR A 4 -14.63 -20.46 2.17
C TYR A 4 -15.17 -19.11 1.69
N GLN A 5 -16.48 -18.92 1.68
CA GLN A 5 -17.11 -17.64 1.32
C GLN A 5 -16.80 -16.55 2.35
N GLU A 6 -16.75 -16.89 3.64
CA GLU A 6 -16.36 -15.96 4.70
C GLU A 6 -14.89 -15.53 4.62
N LEU A 7 -13.99 -16.45 4.22
CA LEU A 7 -12.59 -16.13 3.99
C LEU A 7 -12.38 -15.13 2.84
N GLN A 8 -13.23 -15.15 1.83
CA GLN A 8 -13.14 -14.25 0.67
C GLN A 8 -13.73 -12.86 0.93
N LEU A 9 -14.52 -12.68 1.97
CA LEU A 9 -15.08 -11.37 2.33
C LEU A 9 -13.97 -10.35 2.61
N SER A 10 -14.22 -9.06 2.30
CA SER A 10 -13.33 -7.98 2.74
C SER A 10 -13.34 -7.86 4.27
N SER A 11 -12.32 -7.22 4.87
CA SER A 11 -12.30 -6.94 6.32
C SER A 11 -13.55 -6.18 6.79
N ALA A 12 -14.01 -5.21 5.98
CA ALA A 12 -15.25 -4.48 6.24
C ALA A 12 -16.47 -5.38 6.20
N GLY A 13 -16.56 -6.27 5.20
CA GLY A 13 -17.66 -7.25 5.08
C GLY A 13 -17.69 -8.24 6.25
N SER A 14 -16.54 -8.74 6.68
CA SER A 14 -16.46 -9.64 7.86
C SER A 14 -16.90 -8.93 9.15
N LYS A 15 -16.49 -7.67 9.38
CA LYS A 15 -16.93 -6.87 10.53
C LYS A 15 -18.42 -6.58 10.51
N GLN A 16 -18.97 -6.30 9.33
CA GLN A 16 -20.39 -6.05 9.15
C GLN A 16 -21.23 -7.31 9.38
N LEU A 17 -20.75 -8.48 8.94
CA LEU A 17 -21.36 -9.78 9.20
C LEU A 17 -21.40 -10.07 10.71
N ILE A 18 -20.28 -9.86 11.42
CA ILE A 18 -20.20 -10.02 12.88
C ILE A 18 -21.16 -9.08 13.61
N LYS A 19 -21.31 -7.83 13.13
CA LYS A 19 -22.21 -6.83 13.74
C LYS A 19 -23.68 -7.20 13.56
N ASN A 20 -24.04 -7.75 12.39
CA ASN A 20 -25.44 -8.05 12.03
C ASN A 20 -25.90 -9.41 12.57
N THR A 21 -25.01 -10.27 13.07
CA THR A 21 -25.35 -11.58 13.61
C THR A 21 -25.80 -11.46 15.07
N THR A 22 -27.03 -11.85 15.36
CA THR A 22 -27.68 -11.78 16.71
C THR A 22 -27.40 -13.02 17.52
N ASP A 23 -27.27 -14.19 16.90
CA ASP A 23 -26.97 -15.45 17.58
C ASP A 23 -25.52 -15.49 18.08
N LYS A 24 -25.39 -15.72 19.41
CA LYS A 24 -24.09 -15.77 20.10
C LYS A 24 -23.16 -16.87 19.57
N LYS A 25 -23.69 -18.01 19.13
CA LYS A 25 -22.90 -19.16 18.64
C LYS A 25 -22.35 -18.87 17.24
N GLU A 26 -23.16 -18.36 16.35
CA GLU A 26 -22.75 -17.95 15.01
C GLU A 26 -21.77 -16.76 15.05
N LYS A 27 -22.02 -15.79 15.90
CA LYS A 27 -21.14 -14.65 16.12
C LYS A 27 -19.72 -15.06 16.55
N ARG A 28 -19.61 -16.01 17.48
CA ARG A 28 -18.31 -16.57 17.90
C ARG A 28 -17.59 -17.26 16.74
N ARG A 29 -18.30 -18.01 15.92
CA ARG A 29 -17.76 -18.65 14.72
C ARG A 29 -17.21 -17.61 13.72
N HIS A 30 -17.95 -16.56 13.43
CA HIS A 30 -17.52 -15.49 12.52
C HIS A 30 -16.30 -14.73 13.07
N ILE A 31 -16.22 -14.48 14.37
CA ILE A 31 -15.04 -13.89 15.02
C ILE A 31 -13.84 -14.81 14.88
N LEU A 32 -13.99 -16.11 15.08
CA LEU A 32 -12.90 -17.08 14.97
C LEU A 32 -12.36 -17.15 13.52
N ILE A 33 -13.24 -17.16 12.53
CA ILE A 33 -12.86 -17.13 11.11
C ILE A 33 -12.15 -15.80 10.75
N TYR A 34 -12.64 -14.68 11.28
CA TYR A 34 -12.00 -13.39 11.09
C TYR A 34 -10.59 -13.35 11.69
N ASN A 35 -10.42 -13.83 12.91
CA ASN A 35 -9.12 -13.92 13.57
C ASN A 35 -8.17 -14.85 12.83
N PHE A 36 -8.64 -16.03 12.40
CA PHE A 36 -7.85 -16.94 11.58
C PHE A 36 -7.35 -16.26 10.29
N LYS A 37 -8.20 -15.51 9.62
CA LYS A 37 -7.83 -14.72 8.44
C LYS A 37 -6.76 -13.68 8.74
N VAL A 38 -6.87 -12.97 9.87
CA VAL A 38 -5.86 -11.98 10.30
C VAL A 38 -4.53 -12.67 10.56
N TYR A 39 -4.51 -13.79 11.30
CA TYR A 39 -3.28 -14.54 11.55
C TYR A 39 -2.64 -15.08 10.26
N LEU A 40 -3.44 -15.56 9.32
CA LEU A 40 -2.94 -16.04 8.03
C LEU A 40 -2.29 -14.91 7.22
N VAL A 41 -2.89 -13.71 7.21
CA VAL A 41 -2.30 -12.53 6.55
C VAL A 41 -1.01 -12.11 7.26
N MET A 42 -0.98 -12.11 8.60
CA MET A 42 0.22 -11.78 9.36
C MET A 42 1.37 -12.78 9.09
N ALA A 43 1.06 -14.08 9.08
CA ALA A 43 2.02 -15.12 8.77
C ALA A 43 2.58 -14.97 7.35
N PHE A 44 1.72 -14.66 6.38
CA PHE A 44 2.13 -14.38 5.00
C PHE A 44 3.05 -13.14 4.92
N CYS A 45 2.70 -12.05 5.60
CA CYS A 45 3.52 -10.86 5.66
C CYS A 45 4.91 -11.14 6.27
N PHE A 46 4.93 -11.88 7.38
CA PHE A 46 6.19 -12.26 8.03
C PHE A 46 7.04 -13.15 7.12
N ALA A 47 6.46 -14.19 6.52
CA ALA A 47 7.16 -15.07 5.59
C ALA A 47 7.74 -14.31 4.38
N LEU A 48 6.98 -13.33 3.84
CA LEU A 48 7.42 -12.53 2.70
C LEU A 48 8.61 -11.64 3.07
N VAL A 49 8.58 -10.96 4.23
CA VAL A 49 9.71 -10.14 4.70
C VAL A 49 10.94 -10.99 5.00
N THR A 50 10.75 -12.17 5.61
CA THR A 50 11.85 -13.10 5.88
C THR A 50 12.49 -13.60 4.58
N LEU A 51 11.68 -14.02 3.60
CA LEU A 51 12.17 -14.45 2.30
C LEU A 51 12.93 -13.30 1.59
N TYR A 52 12.41 -12.10 1.68
CA TYR A 52 13.04 -10.91 1.10
C TYR A 52 14.41 -10.63 1.76
N SER A 53 14.49 -10.74 3.09
CA SER A 53 15.73 -10.61 3.85
C SER A 53 16.74 -11.68 3.50
N MET A 54 16.30 -12.92 3.24
CA MET A 54 17.18 -14.01 2.82
C MET A 54 17.78 -13.77 1.42
N ILE A 55 17.03 -13.18 0.50
CA ILE A 55 17.47 -12.92 -0.88
C ILE A 55 18.40 -11.70 -0.96
N PHE A 56 18.04 -10.60 -0.29
CA PHE A 56 18.73 -9.30 -0.41
C PHE A 56 19.64 -8.96 0.77
N GLY A 57 19.73 -9.85 1.76
CA GLY A 57 20.52 -9.68 2.97
C GLY A 57 19.73 -9.06 4.14
N SER A 58 20.18 -9.37 5.36
CA SER A 58 19.56 -8.93 6.62
C SER A 58 19.45 -7.41 6.74
N ASP A 59 20.46 -6.67 6.25
CA ASP A 59 20.52 -5.21 6.28
C ASP A 59 19.41 -4.56 5.45
N ASN A 60 18.83 -5.31 4.51
CA ASN A 60 17.76 -4.86 3.60
C ASN A 60 16.37 -5.36 4.01
N SER A 61 16.21 -5.94 5.21
CA SER A 61 14.92 -6.36 5.75
C SER A 61 13.90 -5.21 5.79
N VAL A 62 14.37 -4.00 6.10
CA VAL A 62 13.56 -2.77 6.10
C VAL A 62 12.99 -2.46 4.72
N ALA A 63 13.78 -2.65 3.66
CA ALA A 63 13.29 -2.49 2.28
C ALA A 63 12.19 -3.51 1.96
N GLY A 64 12.28 -4.73 2.51
CA GLY A 64 11.22 -5.74 2.43
C GLY A 64 9.92 -5.31 3.10
N VAL A 65 10.01 -4.67 4.26
CA VAL A 65 8.84 -4.10 4.96
C VAL A 65 8.20 -2.98 4.12
N VAL A 66 9.02 -2.06 3.60
CA VAL A 66 8.54 -0.95 2.77
C VAL A 66 7.87 -1.47 1.49
N PHE A 67 8.48 -2.46 0.83
CA PHE A 67 7.88 -3.13 -0.32
C PHE A 67 6.52 -3.77 0.02
N LEU A 68 6.43 -4.49 1.15
CA LEU A 68 5.18 -5.10 1.59
C LEU A 68 4.10 -4.06 1.87
N LEU A 69 4.45 -2.96 2.54
CA LEU A 69 3.53 -1.85 2.80
C LEU A 69 3.04 -1.24 1.49
N ALA A 70 3.94 -0.98 0.54
CA ALA A 70 3.59 -0.46 -0.78
C ALA A 70 2.66 -1.43 -1.53
N LEU A 71 2.93 -2.73 -1.49
CA LEU A 71 2.11 -3.76 -2.13
C LEU A 71 0.69 -3.80 -1.55
N LEU A 72 0.55 -3.73 -0.22
CA LEU A 72 -0.75 -3.72 0.44
C LEU A 72 -1.58 -2.48 0.07
N VAL A 73 -0.94 -1.32 0.03
CA VAL A 73 -1.58 -0.06 -0.38
C VAL A 73 -2.01 -0.14 -1.84
N LEU A 74 -1.10 -0.49 -2.75
CA LEU A 74 -1.36 -0.50 -4.19
C LEU A 74 -2.35 -1.59 -4.62
N ARG A 75 -2.49 -2.66 -3.84
CA ARG A 75 -3.54 -3.66 -4.05
C ARG A 75 -4.95 -3.08 -3.87
N GLN A 76 -5.10 -2.10 -2.97
CA GLN A 76 -6.38 -1.47 -2.64
C GLN A 76 -6.56 -0.12 -3.33
N ALA A 77 -5.44 0.52 -3.73
CA ALA A 77 -5.47 1.84 -4.31
C ALA A 77 -6.14 1.83 -5.68
N ASP A 78 -7.12 2.69 -5.81
CA ASP A 78 -7.67 3.10 -7.08
C ASP A 78 -7.34 4.58 -7.25
N PHE A 79 -6.36 4.89 -8.10
CA PHE A 79 -5.93 6.28 -8.29
C PHE A 79 -6.95 7.13 -9.05
N GLY A 80 -8.05 6.54 -9.53
CA GLY A 80 -9.07 7.27 -10.30
C GLY A 80 -8.57 7.91 -11.60
N ILE A 81 -7.34 7.61 -12.01
CA ILE A 81 -6.66 8.15 -13.19
C ILE A 81 -6.35 7.05 -14.21
N ARG A 82 -6.00 7.47 -15.42
CA ARG A 82 -5.60 6.53 -16.48
C ARG A 82 -4.43 5.66 -16.00
N THR A 83 -4.44 4.39 -16.36
CA THR A 83 -3.45 3.40 -15.92
C THR A 83 -2.00 3.86 -16.10
N HIS A 84 -1.70 4.59 -17.20
CA HIS A 84 -0.35 5.11 -17.45
C HIS A 84 0.08 6.15 -16.41
N HIS A 85 -0.80 7.05 -16.00
CA HIS A 85 -0.50 8.03 -14.95
C HIS A 85 -0.31 7.35 -13.59
N GLY A 86 -1.12 6.33 -13.29
CA GLY A 86 -0.93 5.53 -12.07
C GLY A 86 0.41 4.80 -12.02
N LEU A 87 0.87 4.26 -13.15
CA LEU A 87 2.20 3.66 -13.28
C LEU A 87 3.31 4.69 -13.07
N LEU A 88 3.18 5.89 -13.65
CA LEU A 88 4.14 6.99 -13.44
C LEU A 88 4.19 7.42 -11.96
N CYS A 89 3.06 7.50 -11.27
CA CYS A 89 3.02 7.78 -9.84
C CYS A 89 3.80 6.73 -9.04
N ILE A 90 3.64 5.45 -9.36
CA ILE A 90 4.38 4.36 -8.70
C ILE A 90 5.88 4.51 -8.93
N VAL A 91 6.30 4.78 -10.15
CA VAL A 91 7.72 5.03 -10.47
C VAL A 91 8.24 6.24 -9.67
N GLY A 92 7.50 7.34 -9.62
CA GLY A 92 7.86 8.52 -8.84
C GLY A 92 8.01 8.23 -7.35
N ILE A 93 7.06 7.49 -6.76
CA ILE A 93 7.11 7.08 -5.35
C ILE A 93 8.38 6.26 -5.08
N PHE A 94 8.65 5.22 -5.88
CA PHE A 94 9.84 4.39 -5.68
C PHE A 94 11.15 5.13 -5.96
N ALA A 95 11.18 6.06 -6.92
CA ALA A 95 12.33 6.91 -7.16
C ALA A 95 12.67 7.76 -5.92
N ILE A 96 11.65 8.36 -5.28
CA ILE A 96 11.84 9.12 -4.05
C ILE A 96 12.30 8.21 -2.90
N LEU A 97 11.73 7.00 -2.77
CA LEU A 97 12.13 6.03 -1.73
C LEU A 97 13.57 5.53 -1.90
N ILE A 98 14.09 5.48 -3.12
CA ILE A 98 15.47 5.06 -3.41
C ILE A 98 16.45 6.21 -3.18
N VAL A 99 16.17 7.37 -3.76
CA VAL A 99 17.12 8.50 -3.81
C VAL A 99 17.01 9.40 -2.58
N GLY A 100 15.81 9.71 -2.14
CA GLY A 100 15.55 10.70 -1.09
C GLY A 100 16.25 10.41 0.23
N PRO A 101 16.10 9.22 0.84
CA PRO A 101 16.74 8.88 2.10
C PRO A 101 18.27 8.96 2.01
N ARG A 102 18.83 8.51 0.89
CA ARG A 102 20.28 8.53 0.67
C ARG A 102 20.83 9.93 0.56
N VAL A 103 20.21 10.77 -0.27
CA VAL A 103 20.64 12.16 -0.46
C VAL A 103 20.49 12.94 0.85
N SER A 104 19.39 12.75 1.58
CA SER A 104 19.17 13.38 2.87
C SER A 104 20.25 13.03 3.90
N ASN A 105 20.75 11.79 3.91
CA ASN A 105 21.78 11.36 4.86
C ASN A 105 23.21 11.78 4.47
N MET A 106 23.42 12.23 3.22
CA MET A 106 24.74 12.66 2.72
C MET A 106 25.01 14.16 2.82
N VAL A 107 23.98 14.97 3.05
CA VAL A 107 24.07 16.43 3.07
C VAL A 107 24.09 17.00 4.48
N SER A 108 24.36 18.31 4.61
CA SER A 108 24.31 19.01 5.89
C SER A 108 22.90 18.96 6.51
N PRO A 109 22.74 19.04 7.86
CA PRO A 109 21.46 18.90 8.54
C PRO A 109 20.37 19.89 8.05
N TRP A 110 20.74 21.11 7.70
CA TRP A 110 19.82 22.10 7.16
C TRP A 110 19.32 21.75 5.77
N ALA A 111 20.23 21.31 4.88
CA ALA A 111 19.86 20.84 3.56
C ALA A 111 19.03 19.55 3.63
N ALA A 112 19.36 18.62 4.53
CA ALA A 112 18.60 17.41 4.79
C ALA A 112 17.16 17.72 5.21
N PHE A 113 16.96 18.72 6.06
CA PHE A 113 15.63 19.16 6.49
C PHE A 113 14.77 19.62 5.31
N VAL A 114 15.32 20.47 4.42
CA VAL A 114 14.61 20.94 3.22
C VAL A 114 14.29 19.77 2.28
N ILE A 115 15.26 18.89 2.01
CA ILE A 115 15.06 17.72 1.14
C ILE A 115 13.98 16.80 1.69
N ASN A 116 13.96 16.55 2.99
CA ASN A 116 12.94 15.72 3.64
C ASN A 116 11.55 16.33 3.48
N ILE A 117 11.40 17.64 3.68
CA ILE A 117 10.11 18.32 3.48
C ILE A 117 9.63 18.13 2.04
N VAL A 118 10.51 18.40 1.05
CA VAL A 118 10.15 18.27 -0.36
C VAL A 118 9.79 16.81 -0.71
N CYS A 119 10.58 15.83 -0.26
CA CYS A 119 10.30 14.41 -0.51
C CYS A 119 8.98 13.98 0.12
N ILE A 120 8.73 14.31 1.39
CA ILE A 120 7.49 13.94 2.10
C ILE A 120 6.29 14.62 1.44
N PHE A 121 6.39 15.91 1.11
CA PHE A 121 5.32 16.63 0.43
C PHE A 121 4.99 16.00 -0.93
N THR A 122 6.02 15.65 -1.71
CA THR A 122 5.83 15.00 -3.01
C THR A 122 5.21 13.61 -2.86
N LEU A 123 5.65 12.82 -1.86
CA LEU A 123 5.03 11.51 -1.57
C LEU A 123 3.56 11.66 -1.17
N MET A 124 3.23 12.67 -0.39
CA MET A 124 1.85 12.97 -0.04
C MET A 124 1.03 13.35 -1.27
N LEU A 125 1.54 14.22 -2.15
CA LEU A 125 0.87 14.60 -3.40
C LEU A 125 0.65 13.39 -4.32
N LEU A 126 1.66 12.55 -4.51
CA LEU A 126 1.55 11.35 -5.34
C LEU A 126 0.59 10.30 -4.74
N GLY A 127 0.44 10.27 -3.42
CA GLY A 127 -0.47 9.37 -2.71
C GLY A 127 -1.91 9.88 -2.58
N CYS A 128 -2.16 11.18 -2.74
CA CYS A 128 -3.45 11.83 -2.48
C CYS A 128 -4.51 11.68 -3.59
N HIS A 129 -4.26 10.90 -4.63
CA HIS A 129 -5.18 10.78 -5.78
C HIS A 129 -6.52 10.11 -5.45
N ASN A 130 -6.66 9.51 -4.27
CA ASN A 130 -7.91 8.88 -3.85
C ASN A 130 -8.43 9.49 -2.55
N VAL A 131 -9.51 10.28 -2.64
CA VAL A 131 -10.14 10.97 -1.50
C VAL A 131 -10.74 9.99 -0.48
N ILE A 132 -11.04 8.76 -0.89
CA ILE A 132 -11.74 7.77 -0.06
C ILE A 132 -10.78 6.87 0.73
N MET A 133 -9.54 6.69 0.25
CA MET A 133 -8.52 5.86 0.92
C MET A 133 -7.22 6.65 1.13
N TYR A 134 -7.11 7.29 2.28
CA TYR A 134 -5.92 8.03 2.73
C TYR A 134 -4.78 7.07 3.09
N ASN A 135 -4.00 6.64 2.10
CA ASN A 135 -2.87 5.73 2.33
C ASN A 135 -1.49 6.37 2.09
N HIS A 136 -1.46 7.69 1.92
CA HIS A 136 -0.21 8.44 1.73
C HIS A 136 0.74 8.32 2.93
N SER A 137 0.22 8.22 4.14
CA SER A 137 1.00 8.02 5.37
C SER A 137 1.89 6.78 5.33
N THR A 138 1.48 5.74 4.61
CA THR A 138 2.26 4.50 4.47
C THR A 138 3.54 4.70 3.66
N PHE A 139 3.48 5.50 2.59
CA PHE A 139 4.67 5.82 1.79
C PHE A 139 5.63 6.73 2.56
N VAL A 140 5.09 7.69 3.32
CA VAL A 140 5.88 8.56 4.21
C VAL A 140 6.56 7.72 5.30
N LEU A 141 5.83 6.79 5.92
CA LEU A 141 6.41 5.85 6.89
C LEU A 141 7.53 5.02 6.25
N GLY A 142 7.32 4.51 5.04
CA GLY A 142 8.35 3.78 4.28
C GLY A 142 9.60 4.63 4.03
N TYR A 143 9.44 5.90 3.68
CA TYR A 143 10.53 6.84 3.51
C TYR A 143 11.33 7.04 4.80
N LEU A 144 10.66 7.30 5.91
CA LEU A 144 11.29 7.49 7.22
C LEU A 144 12.01 6.24 7.70
N LEU A 145 11.44 5.05 7.47
CA LEU A 145 12.09 3.79 7.79
C LEU A 145 13.39 3.61 6.99
N LEU A 146 13.38 3.89 5.68
CA LEU A 146 14.58 3.78 4.85
C LEU A 146 15.65 4.81 5.22
N GLN A 147 15.25 6.00 5.66
CA GLN A 147 16.15 7.05 6.14
C GLN A 147 16.78 6.69 7.49
N GLY A 148 15.99 6.14 8.43
CA GLY A 148 16.46 5.73 9.75
C GLY A 148 17.42 4.54 9.71
N TYR A 149 17.31 3.68 8.71
CA TYR A 149 18.15 2.51 8.51
C TYR A 149 19.02 2.68 7.24
N ASP A 150 19.91 3.66 7.25
CA ASP A 150 20.81 3.88 6.13
C ASP A 150 21.83 2.74 6.01
N VAL A 151 22.15 2.38 4.77
CA VAL A 151 23.14 1.38 4.41
C VAL A 151 24.07 1.93 3.36
N THR A 152 25.33 1.49 3.39
CA THR A 152 26.38 1.98 2.53
C THR A 152 27.02 0.84 1.72
N GLY A 153 27.80 1.20 0.70
CA GLY A 153 28.54 0.24 -0.09
C GLY A 153 27.67 -0.80 -0.80
N ARG A 154 28.06 -2.06 -0.71
CA ARG A 154 27.38 -3.19 -1.38
C ARG A 154 25.93 -3.36 -0.94
N SER A 155 25.64 -3.16 0.35
CA SER A 155 24.27 -3.29 0.88
C SER A 155 23.32 -2.24 0.29
N TYR A 156 23.82 -1.05 -0.05
CA TYR A 156 23.03 -0.03 -0.75
C TYR A 156 22.66 -0.45 -2.18
N TYR A 157 23.59 -1.00 -2.95
CA TYR A 157 23.27 -1.51 -4.29
C TYR A 157 22.22 -2.62 -4.24
N LEU A 158 22.33 -3.54 -3.27
CA LEU A 158 21.30 -4.57 -3.06
C LEU A 158 19.95 -3.96 -2.68
N ARG A 159 19.94 -2.88 -1.89
CA ARG A 159 18.73 -2.13 -1.54
C ARG A 159 18.06 -1.51 -2.78
N VAL A 160 18.85 -0.88 -3.64
CA VAL A 160 18.34 -0.29 -4.89
C VAL A 160 17.72 -1.37 -5.78
N ILE A 161 18.44 -2.47 -5.99
CA ILE A 161 17.94 -3.61 -6.79
C ILE A 161 16.66 -4.17 -6.17
N SER A 162 16.62 -4.34 -4.86
CA SER A 162 15.47 -4.88 -4.16
C SER A 162 14.24 -4.00 -4.29
N LEU A 163 14.39 -2.67 -4.17
CA LEU A 163 13.30 -1.71 -4.35
C LEU A 163 12.85 -1.63 -5.81
N LEU A 164 13.77 -1.77 -6.79
CA LEU A 164 13.41 -1.84 -8.21
C LEU A 164 12.58 -3.10 -8.52
N VAL A 165 13.00 -4.25 -8.00
CA VAL A 165 12.21 -5.49 -8.12
C VAL A 165 10.84 -5.31 -7.46
N GLY A 166 10.80 -4.73 -6.26
CA GLY A 166 9.55 -4.40 -5.57
C GLY A 166 8.65 -3.47 -6.39
N MET A 167 9.21 -2.44 -7.01
CA MET A 167 8.51 -1.53 -7.92
C MET A 167 7.87 -2.29 -9.08
N LEU A 168 8.60 -3.17 -9.75
CA LEU A 168 8.08 -3.95 -10.88
C LEU A 168 6.93 -4.85 -10.46
N ILE A 169 7.02 -5.51 -9.30
CA ILE A 169 5.95 -6.34 -8.75
C ILE A 169 4.72 -5.47 -8.43
N CYS A 170 4.91 -4.32 -7.81
CA CYS A 170 3.85 -3.36 -7.52
C CYS A 170 3.15 -2.86 -8.78
N MET A 171 3.91 -2.54 -9.84
CA MET A 171 3.37 -2.14 -11.14
C MET A 171 2.54 -3.27 -11.77
N ALA A 172 3.02 -4.52 -11.72
CA ALA A 172 2.30 -5.69 -12.25
C ALA A 172 0.98 -5.93 -11.50
N VAL A 173 1.00 -5.83 -10.16
CA VAL A 173 -0.20 -5.99 -9.32
C VAL A 173 -1.20 -4.86 -9.60
N PHE A 174 -0.72 -3.62 -9.67
CA PHE A 174 -1.55 -2.47 -10.00
C PHE A 174 -2.19 -2.60 -11.38
N TYR A 175 -1.41 -2.92 -12.41
CA TYR A 175 -1.90 -3.13 -13.77
C TYR A 175 -2.97 -4.23 -13.84
N LYS A 176 -2.73 -5.37 -13.16
CA LYS A 176 -3.70 -6.48 -13.08
C LYS A 176 -4.99 -6.07 -12.37
N ASN A 177 -4.89 -5.22 -11.34
CA ASN A 177 -6.04 -4.74 -10.59
C ASN A 177 -6.87 -3.75 -11.42
N GLN A 178 -6.22 -2.82 -12.12
CA GLN A 178 -6.86 -1.85 -13.00
C GLN A 178 -7.59 -2.49 -14.19
N ARG A 179 -7.07 -3.59 -14.74
CA ARG A 179 -7.78 -4.34 -15.79
C ARG A 179 -9.15 -4.87 -15.36
N LYS A 180 -9.32 -5.14 -14.06
CA LYS A 180 -10.60 -5.61 -13.50
C LYS A 180 -11.59 -4.49 -13.26
N ARG A 181 -11.13 -3.23 -13.19
CA ARG A 181 -11.94 -2.03 -12.91
C ARG A 181 -11.65 -0.95 -13.96
N PRO A 182 -12.22 -1.02 -15.17
CA PRO A 182 -11.95 -0.02 -16.21
C PRO A 182 -12.43 1.36 -15.72
N TYR A 183 -11.57 2.36 -15.85
CA TYR A 183 -11.77 3.78 -15.48
C TYR A 183 -13.17 4.33 -15.85
N ARG A 184 -13.69 3.94 -17.01
CA ARG A 184 -15.01 4.38 -17.48
C ARG A 184 -16.15 3.94 -16.56
N ARG A 185 -16.10 2.76 -15.95
CA ARG A 185 -17.11 2.29 -15.00
C ARG A 185 -17.05 3.08 -13.71
N HIS A 186 -15.85 3.32 -13.20
CA HIS A 186 -15.66 4.06 -11.96
C HIS A 186 -16.14 5.52 -12.08
N PHE A 187 -15.85 6.18 -13.21
CA PHE A 187 -16.33 7.53 -13.48
C PHE A 187 -17.86 7.59 -13.56
N LEU A 188 -18.50 6.64 -14.24
CA LEU A 188 -19.94 6.55 -14.35
C LEU A 188 -20.61 6.28 -13.00
N ASP A 189 -20.00 5.44 -12.14
CA ASP A 189 -20.53 5.14 -10.81
C ASP A 189 -20.45 6.37 -9.88
N ILE A 190 -19.34 7.12 -9.91
CA ILE A 190 -19.20 8.37 -9.16
C ILE A 190 -20.20 9.42 -9.65
N PHE A 191 -20.36 9.57 -10.96
CA PHE A 191 -21.30 10.53 -11.55
C PHE A 191 -22.75 10.17 -11.22
N ARG A 192 -23.07 8.88 -11.22
CA ARG A 192 -24.39 8.37 -10.83
C ARG A 192 -24.67 8.62 -9.35
N GLU A 193 -23.70 8.38 -8.49
CA GLU A 193 -23.81 8.61 -7.04
C GLU A 193 -23.95 10.09 -6.70
N PHE A 194 -23.22 10.95 -7.41
CA PHE A 194 -23.36 12.41 -7.30
C PHE A 194 -24.76 12.87 -7.70
N ASN A 195 -25.29 12.39 -8.83
CA ASN A 195 -26.64 12.74 -9.29
C ASN A 195 -27.72 12.26 -8.31
N ILE A 196 -27.58 11.06 -7.72
CA ILE A 196 -28.52 10.54 -6.73
C ILE A 196 -28.50 11.38 -5.45
N ARG A 197 -27.33 11.82 -4.99
CA ARG A 197 -27.20 12.69 -3.81
C ARG A 197 -27.73 14.08 -4.08
N SER A 198 -27.47 14.63 -5.25
CA SER A 198 -28.02 15.94 -5.66
C SER A 198 -29.53 15.91 -5.74
N ALA A 199 -30.13 14.86 -6.28
CA ALA A 199 -31.60 14.71 -6.39
C ALA A 199 -32.30 14.47 -5.03
N ARG A 200 -31.59 14.06 -3.98
CA ARG A 200 -32.14 13.91 -2.61
C ARG A 200 -32.15 15.21 -1.80
N ASN A 201 -31.41 16.20 -2.23
CA ASN A 201 -31.27 17.48 -1.53
C ASN A 201 -32.19 18.57 -2.12
N TRP A 202 -33.07 18.20 -3.06
CA TRP A 202 -34.22 18.97 -3.57
C TRP A 202 -35.50 18.27 -3.11
#